data_7c8c54b154d9546ce9c47cce1c06e2e9
#
_entry.id   7c8c54b154d9546ce9c47cce1c06e2e9
#
_cell.length_a   1.000
_cell.length_b   1.000
_cell.length_c   1.000
_cell.angle_alpha   90.00
_cell.angle_beta   90.00
_cell.angle_gamma   90.00
#
_symmetry.space_group_name_H-M   'P 1'
#
loop_
_entity.id
_entity.type
_entity.pdbx_description
1 polymer ?
#
loop_
_entity_poly.entity_id
_entity_poly.type
_entity_poly.pdbx_seq_one_letter_code
_entity_poly.pdbx_strand_id
1 'polypeptide(L)'
;MIKWYKLTYLIHFMILKDFLAKIKIFLIKRVTELFGLIILLLSLSILISLITYSPNDPNFIITKESQIENLLGLRGSIVSDFLFQSIGLIAYLIPITLFFSGLKVITYKESLVFIDSLFYSVIYIITGTLFFSYFKDQSFFLTVNGNGG
;
A
#
# COMPACT_ATOMS: atom_id res chain seq x y z
N MET A 1 42.77 -30.27 32.89
CA MET A 1 43.03 -29.42 31.70
C MET A 1 41.86 -29.39 30.67
N ILE A 2 41.18 -30.46 30.40
CA ILE A 2 40.08 -30.60 29.41
C ILE A 2 38.82 -29.73 29.75
N LYS A 3 38.56 -29.41 31.01
CA LYS A 3 37.36 -28.69 31.48
C LYS A 3 37.37 -27.17 31.14
N TRP A 4 38.51 -26.54 31.15
CA TRP A 4 38.68 -25.12 30.87
C TRP A 4 38.53 -24.74 29.42
N TYR A 5 39.04 -25.55 28.52
CA TYR A 5 38.98 -25.29 27.11
C TYR A 5 37.58 -25.57 26.48
N LYS A 6 36.82 -26.45 27.11
CA LYS A 6 35.41 -26.63 26.79
C LYS A 6 34.55 -25.43 27.21
N LEU A 7 34.91 -24.80 28.33
CA LEU A 7 34.24 -23.59 28.82
C LEU A 7 34.52 -22.36 27.93
N THR A 8 35.76 -22.14 27.51
CA THR A 8 36.14 -21.07 26.60
C THR A 8 35.48 -21.20 25.23
N TYR A 9 35.36 -22.42 24.70
CA TYR A 9 34.66 -22.71 23.46
C TYR A 9 33.17 -22.34 23.57
N LEU A 10 32.50 -22.74 24.64
CA LEU A 10 31.10 -22.41 24.90
C LEU A 10 30.85 -20.90 24.99
N ILE A 11 31.74 -20.17 25.67
CA ILE A 11 31.65 -18.72 25.77
C ILE A 11 31.77 -18.05 24.40
N HIS A 12 32.75 -18.46 23.58
CA HIS A 12 32.91 -17.94 22.23
C HIS A 12 31.70 -18.24 21.35
N PHE A 13 31.15 -19.43 21.44
CA PHE A 13 29.96 -19.82 20.70
C PHE A 13 28.74 -18.99 21.10
N MET A 14 28.55 -18.71 22.39
CA MET A 14 27.46 -17.86 22.87
C MET A 14 27.61 -16.41 22.39
N ILE A 15 28.81 -15.84 22.46
CA ILE A 15 29.10 -14.48 21.98
C ILE A 15 28.81 -14.37 20.47
N LEU A 16 29.26 -15.33 19.70
CA LEU A 16 29.01 -15.36 18.25
C LEU A 16 27.51 -15.45 17.94
N LYS A 17 26.78 -16.30 18.65
CA LYS A 17 25.33 -16.45 18.49
C LYS A 17 24.59 -15.14 18.81
N ASP A 18 24.95 -14.46 19.89
CA ASP A 18 24.36 -13.17 20.27
C ASP A 18 24.69 -12.07 19.25
N PHE A 19 25.91 -12.06 18.74
CA PHE A 19 26.32 -11.13 17.69
C PHE A 19 25.50 -11.34 16.39
N LEU A 20 25.37 -12.58 15.95
CA LEU A 20 24.57 -12.91 14.78
C LEU A 20 23.07 -12.58 14.96
N ALA A 21 22.54 -12.81 16.17
CA ALA A 21 21.18 -12.44 16.50
C ALA A 21 20.95 -10.93 16.41
N LYS A 22 21.88 -10.11 16.90
CA LYS A 22 21.84 -8.64 16.81
C LYS A 22 21.88 -8.15 15.36
N ILE A 23 22.77 -8.73 14.53
CA ILE A 23 22.84 -8.42 13.10
C ILE A 23 21.51 -8.76 12.42
N LYS A 24 20.95 -9.94 12.68
CA LYS A 24 19.66 -10.36 12.11
C LYS A 24 18.54 -9.37 12.46
N ILE A 25 18.42 -8.98 13.72
CA ILE A 25 17.42 -8.00 14.17
C ILE A 25 17.62 -6.65 13.49
N PHE A 26 18.87 -6.18 13.38
CA PHE A 26 19.20 -4.95 12.69
C PHE A 26 18.76 -4.98 11.22
N LEU A 27 19.11 -6.04 10.50
CA LEU A 27 18.76 -6.21 9.09
C LEU A 27 17.23 -6.25 8.88
N ILE A 28 16.52 -7.02 9.72
CA ILE A 28 15.05 -7.10 9.64
C ILE A 28 14.45 -5.69 9.82
N LYS A 29 14.89 -4.90 10.80
CA LYS A 29 14.39 -3.55 11.01
C LYS A 29 14.63 -2.64 9.79
N ARG A 30 15.80 -2.72 9.15
CA ARG A 30 16.11 -1.93 7.94
C ARG A 30 15.27 -2.34 6.74
N VAL A 31 15.08 -3.63 6.54
CA VAL A 31 14.18 -4.14 5.48
C VAL A 31 12.74 -3.69 5.73
N THR A 32 12.28 -3.71 6.97
CA THR A 32 10.92 -3.24 7.31
C THR A 32 10.77 -1.73 7.07
N GLU A 33 11.77 -0.90 7.41
CA GLU A 33 11.77 0.53 7.11
C GLU A 33 11.70 0.79 5.60
N LEU A 34 12.49 0.06 4.80
CA LEU A 34 12.47 0.15 3.35
C LEU A 34 11.09 -0.26 2.77
N PHE A 35 10.51 -1.33 3.30
CA PHE A 35 9.16 -1.76 2.92
C PHE A 35 8.10 -0.69 3.20
N GLY A 36 8.15 -0.05 4.38
CA GLY A 36 7.27 1.07 4.71
C GLY A 36 7.43 2.27 3.76
N LEU A 37 8.67 2.57 3.35
CA LEU A 37 8.95 3.64 2.38
C LEU A 37 8.34 3.31 1.00
N ILE A 38 8.45 2.07 0.55
CA ILE A 38 7.84 1.63 -0.71
C ILE A 38 6.32 1.79 -0.66
N ILE A 39 5.67 1.44 0.46
CA ILE A 39 4.23 1.64 0.66
C ILE A 39 3.86 3.12 0.58
N LEU A 40 4.65 4.02 1.19
CA LEU A 40 4.41 5.47 1.10
C LEU A 40 4.49 5.98 -0.34
N LEU A 41 5.50 5.59 -1.08
CA LEU A 41 5.67 6.00 -2.49
C LEU A 41 4.52 5.47 -3.36
N LEU A 42 4.11 4.22 -3.14
CA LEU A 42 2.96 3.62 -3.82
C LEU A 42 1.67 4.38 -3.50
N SER A 43 1.44 4.71 -2.23
CA SER A 43 0.30 5.51 -1.79
C SER A 43 0.22 6.86 -2.50
N LEU A 44 1.32 7.60 -2.54
CA LEU A 44 1.39 8.89 -3.25
C LEU A 44 1.14 8.73 -4.75
N SER A 45 1.69 7.69 -5.36
CA SER A 45 1.46 7.41 -6.79
C SER A 45 -0.02 7.14 -7.08
N ILE A 46 -0.69 6.31 -6.27
CA ILE A 46 -2.12 6.04 -6.42
C ILE A 46 -2.94 7.32 -6.20
N LEU A 47 -2.58 8.12 -5.20
CA LEU A 47 -3.29 9.38 -4.92
C LEU A 47 -3.19 10.35 -6.10
N ILE A 48 -2.01 10.55 -6.66
CA ILE A 48 -1.80 11.40 -7.85
C ILE A 48 -2.62 10.87 -9.03
N SER A 49 -2.59 9.55 -9.26
CA SER A 49 -3.37 8.91 -10.31
C SER A 49 -4.88 9.19 -10.19
N LEU A 50 -5.44 9.10 -8.97
CA LEU A 50 -6.85 9.35 -8.72
C LEU A 50 -7.23 10.84 -8.83
N ILE A 51 -6.37 11.75 -8.36
CA ILE A 51 -6.62 13.20 -8.43
C ILE A 51 -6.58 13.68 -9.89
N THR A 52 -5.74 13.07 -10.71
CA THR A 52 -5.58 13.46 -12.13
C THR A 52 -6.32 12.51 -13.08
N TYR A 53 -7.35 11.83 -12.58
CA TYR A 53 -8.20 10.98 -13.38
C TYR A 53 -8.99 11.78 -14.44
N SER A 54 -8.95 11.30 -15.67
CA SER A 54 -9.79 11.79 -16.77
C SER A 54 -10.53 10.65 -17.43
N PRO A 55 -11.88 10.74 -17.57
CA PRO A 55 -12.67 9.71 -18.25
C PRO A 55 -12.33 9.54 -19.74
N ASN A 56 -11.64 10.52 -20.33
CA ASN A 56 -11.27 10.55 -21.75
C ASN A 56 -9.92 9.85 -22.01
N ASP A 57 -9.17 9.57 -20.95
CA ASP A 57 -7.88 8.91 -21.08
C ASP A 57 -8.03 7.46 -21.58
N PRO A 58 -7.07 6.96 -22.37
CA PRO A 58 -7.06 5.56 -22.76
C PRO A 58 -6.95 4.68 -21.51
N ASN A 59 -7.76 3.61 -21.49
CA ASN A 59 -7.82 2.64 -20.41
C ASN A 59 -7.73 1.21 -20.96
N PHE A 60 -7.96 0.19 -20.12
CA PHE A 60 -7.94 -1.20 -20.53
C PHE A 60 -8.95 -1.55 -21.64
N ILE A 61 -10.05 -0.81 -21.71
CA ILE A 61 -11.19 -1.09 -22.60
C ILE A 61 -11.12 -0.21 -23.85
N ILE A 62 -10.68 1.04 -23.68
CA ILE A 62 -10.71 2.06 -24.73
C ILE A 62 -9.26 2.44 -25.09
N THR A 63 -8.78 1.89 -26.21
CA THR A 63 -7.50 2.28 -26.80
C THR A 63 -7.72 3.42 -27.79
N LYS A 64 -8.01 4.62 -27.30
CA LYS A 64 -8.02 5.83 -28.15
C LYS A 64 -6.62 6.42 -28.23
N GLU A 65 -6.22 6.88 -29.40
CA GLU A 65 -5.05 7.77 -29.59
C GLU A 65 -5.39 9.19 -29.12
N SER A 66 -5.67 9.36 -27.81
CA SER A 66 -5.91 10.64 -27.19
C SER A 66 -4.67 11.05 -26.38
N GLN A 67 -4.48 12.36 -26.22
CA GLN A 67 -3.48 12.85 -25.27
C GLN A 67 -3.89 12.43 -23.87
N ILE A 68 -2.95 11.84 -23.13
CA ILE A 68 -3.18 11.35 -21.77
C ILE A 68 -3.06 12.54 -20.83
N GLU A 69 -4.14 12.82 -20.09
CA GLU A 69 -4.22 13.93 -19.13
C GLU A 69 -3.70 13.52 -17.74
N ASN A 70 -3.72 12.21 -17.44
CA ASN A 70 -3.23 11.72 -16.16
C ASN A 70 -1.73 11.98 -15.98
N LEU A 71 -1.33 12.60 -14.86
CA LEU A 71 0.08 12.95 -14.58
C LEU A 71 1.04 11.77 -14.54
N LEU A 72 0.56 10.56 -14.23
CA LEU A 72 1.35 9.33 -14.26
C LEU A 72 1.28 8.61 -15.62
N GLY A 73 0.74 9.29 -16.64
CA GLY A 73 0.58 8.75 -17.98
C GLY A 73 -0.39 7.58 -18.03
N LEU A 74 -0.21 6.68 -19.02
CA LEU A 74 -1.09 5.55 -19.25
C LEU A 74 -1.25 4.64 -18.01
N ARG A 75 -0.20 4.43 -17.23
CA ARG A 75 -0.26 3.59 -16.03
C ARG A 75 -1.17 4.20 -14.95
N GLY A 76 -1.08 5.52 -14.78
CA GLY A 76 -1.95 6.25 -13.86
C GLY A 76 -3.40 6.20 -14.30
N SER A 77 -3.66 6.46 -15.59
CA SER A 77 -5.00 6.37 -16.18
C SER A 77 -5.63 4.99 -15.95
N ILE A 78 -4.92 3.90 -16.26
CA ILE A 78 -5.40 2.54 -16.07
C ILE A 78 -5.71 2.24 -14.59
N VAL A 79 -4.84 2.65 -13.67
CA VAL A 79 -5.03 2.38 -12.22
C VAL A 79 -6.23 3.17 -11.69
N SER A 80 -6.35 4.46 -12.01
CA SER A 80 -7.45 5.29 -11.54
C SER A 80 -8.79 4.84 -12.12
N ASP A 81 -8.82 4.51 -13.39
CA ASP A 81 -10.02 4.02 -14.06
C ASP A 81 -10.49 2.69 -13.46
N PHE A 82 -9.58 1.73 -13.27
CA PHE A 82 -9.89 0.46 -12.61
C PHE A 82 -10.44 0.64 -11.20
N LEU A 83 -9.84 1.53 -10.42
CA LEU A 83 -10.28 1.77 -9.04
C LEU A 83 -11.66 2.46 -9.01
N PHE A 84 -11.90 3.47 -9.85
CA PHE A 84 -13.19 4.14 -9.90
C PHE A 84 -14.30 3.24 -10.45
N GLN A 85 -14.02 2.40 -11.43
CA GLN A 85 -14.99 1.43 -11.93
C GLN A 85 -15.33 0.34 -10.92
N SER A 86 -14.34 -0.07 -10.09
CA SER A 86 -14.53 -1.17 -9.14
C SER A 86 -15.21 -0.76 -7.85
N ILE A 87 -14.85 0.40 -7.30
CA ILE A 87 -15.24 0.83 -5.94
C ILE A 87 -15.67 2.29 -5.82
N GLY A 88 -15.71 3.02 -6.93
CA GLY A 88 -16.18 4.39 -6.99
C GLY A 88 -15.37 5.35 -6.10
N LEU A 89 -16.04 6.26 -5.42
CA LEU A 89 -15.42 7.30 -4.58
C LEU A 89 -14.62 6.75 -3.41
N ILE A 90 -14.91 5.53 -2.97
CA ILE A 90 -14.16 4.85 -1.90
C ILE A 90 -12.69 4.64 -2.29
N ALA A 91 -12.37 4.64 -3.59
CA ALA A 91 -11.01 4.54 -4.10
C ALA A 91 -10.04 5.53 -3.43
N TYR A 92 -10.49 6.73 -3.09
CA TYR A 92 -9.66 7.74 -2.42
C TYR A 92 -9.20 7.33 -1.01
N LEU A 93 -9.93 6.45 -0.33
CA LEU A 93 -9.52 5.97 1.00
C LEU A 93 -8.36 4.97 0.93
N ILE A 94 -8.15 4.30 -0.21
CA ILE A 94 -7.04 3.36 -0.40
C ILE A 94 -5.68 4.04 -0.20
N PRO A 95 -5.31 5.09 -0.96
CA PRO A 95 -4.03 5.75 -0.76
C PRO A 95 -3.90 6.38 0.63
N ILE A 96 -4.97 6.91 1.21
CA ILE A 96 -4.94 7.46 2.57
C ILE A 96 -4.59 6.35 3.58
N THR A 97 -5.22 5.20 3.48
CA THR A 97 -4.94 4.06 4.36
C THR A 97 -3.51 3.53 4.17
N LEU A 98 -3.04 3.40 2.92
CA LEU A 98 -1.68 3.00 2.61
C LEU A 98 -0.65 3.99 3.15
N PHE A 99 -0.92 5.30 3.06
CA PHE A 99 -0.04 6.34 3.57
C PHE A 99 0.18 6.19 5.08
N PHE A 100 -0.91 6.14 5.85
CA PHE A 100 -0.80 5.97 7.30
C PHE A 100 -0.23 4.61 7.69
N SER A 101 -0.53 3.56 6.92
CA SER A 101 0.06 2.24 7.13
C SER A 101 1.58 2.24 6.91
N GLY A 102 2.05 2.86 5.82
CA GLY A 102 3.48 3.02 5.54
C GLY A 102 4.22 3.78 6.64
N LEU A 103 3.62 4.88 7.14
CA LEU A 103 4.16 5.63 8.29
C LEU A 103 4.25 4.77 9.55
N LYS A 104 3.21 3.99 9.85
CA LYS A 104 3.21 3.09 11.01
C LYS A 104 4.29 2.01 10.88
N VAL A 105 4.43 1.39 9.70
CA VAL A 105 5.47 0.38 9.44
C VAL A 105 6.88 0.95 9.70
N ILE A 106 7.16 2.16 9.24
CA ILE A 106 8.46 2.83 9.47
C ILE A 106 8.66 3.12 10.96
N THR A 107 7.62 3.61 11.64
CA THR A 107 7.70 4.05 13.03
C THR A 107 7.83 2.87 13.99
N TYR A 108 6.98 1.87 13.85
CA TYR A 108 6.96 0.70 14.74
C TYR A 108 7.93 -0.39 14.32
N LYS A 109 8.44 -0.36 13.08
CA LYS A 109 9.35 -1.36 12.50
C LYS A 109 8.78 -2.78 12.52
N GLU A 110 7.46 -2.85 12.34
CA GLU A 110 6.69 -4.09 12.30
C GLU A 110 5.84 -4.15 11.03
N SER A 111 6.05 -5.18 10.21
CA SER A 111 5.31 -5.37 8.97
C SER A 111 3.85 -5.84 9.19
N LEU A 112 3.55 -6.44 10.34
CA LEU A 112 2.20 -6.91 10.67
C LEU A 112 1.16 -5.77 10.71
N VAL A 113 1.57 -4.57 11.09
CA VAL A 113 0.71 -3.37 11.07
C VAL A 113 0.11 -3.09 9.69
N PHE A 114 0.84 -3.45 8.63
CA PHE A 114 0.33 -3.34 7.27
C PHE A 114 -0.81 -4.32 6.99
N ILE A 115 -0.70 -5.55 7.49
CA ILE A 115 -1.74 -6.59 7.35
C ILE A 115 -3.04 -6.15 8.04
N ASP A 116 -2.96 -5.59 9.25
CA ASP A 116 -4.12 -5.04 9.95
C ASP A 116 -4.80 -3.94 9.13
N SER A 117 -4.01 -3.04 8.53
CA SER A 117 -4.54 -1.97 7.69
C SER A 117 -5.24 -2.50 6.43
N LEU A 118 -4.72 -3.56 5.82
CA LEU A 118 -5.37 -4.23 4.68
C LEU A 118 -6.71 -4.87 5.10
N PHE A 119 -6.75 -5.51 6.26
CA PHE A 119 -7.99 -6.11 6.76
C PHE A 119 -9.10 -5.06 6.95
N TYR A 120 -8.78 -3.93 7.61
CA TYR A 120 -9.74 -2.83 7.76
C TYR A 120 -10.13 -2.22 6.42
N SER A 121 -9.20 -2.17 5.43
CA SER A 121 -9.52 -1.63 4.11
C SER A 121 -10.58 -2.45 3.37
N VAL A 122 -10.55 -3.77 3.47
CA VAL A 122 -11.59 -4.63 2.89
C VAL A 122 -12.96 -4.31 3.48
N ILE A 123 -13.05 -4.12 4.80
CA ILE A 123 -14.32 -3.82 5.48
C ILE A 123 -14.89 -2.47 4.99
N TYR A 124 -14.11 -1.39 4.99
CA TYR A 124 -14.65 -0.10 4.56
C TYR A 124 -14.91 -0.03 3.05
N ILE A 125 -14.16 -0.78 2.21
CA ILE A 125 -14.45 -0.87 0.77
C ILE A 125 -15.85 -1.47 0.58
N ILE A 126 -16.13 -2.62 1.18
CA ILE A 126 -17.42 -3.30 1.03
C ILE A 126 -18.56 -2.42 1.56
N THR A 127 -18.43 -1.90 2.77
CA THR A 127 -19.48 -1.08 3.38
C THR A 127 -19.66 0.25 2.66
N GLY A 128 -18.58 0.89 2.24
CA GLY A 128 -18.61 2.17 1.56
C GLY A 128 -19.16 2.09 0.15
N THR A 129 -18.77 1.08 -0.64
CA THR A 129 -19.34 0.89 -1.98
C THR A 129 -20.84 0.60 -1.92
N LEU A 130 -21.30 -0.23 -0.98
CA LEU A 130 -22.71 -0.47 -0.75
C LEU A 130 -23.47 0.81 -0.36
N PHE A 131 -22.87 1.63 0.52
CA PHE A 131 -23.46 2.91 0.90
C PHE A 131 -23.60 3.85 -0.30
N PHE A 132 -22.55 4.05 -1.08
CA PHE A 132 -22.62 4.94 -2.25
C PHE A 132 -23.48 4.39 -3.38
N SER A 133 -23.59 3.07 -3.54
CA SER A 133 -24.49 2.43 -4.52
C SER A 133 -25.96 2.70 -4.21
N TYR A 134 -26.31 2.93 -2.93
CA TYR A 134 -27.69 3.29 -2.54
C TYR A 134 -28.11 4.66 -3.10
N PHE A 135 -27.18 5.61 -3.29
CA PHE A 135 -27.41 6.96 -3.82
C PHE A 135 -27.19 7.02 -5.34
N LYS A 136 -27.57 5.99 -6.06
CA LYS A 136 -27.28 5.80 -7.50
C LYS A 136 -27.75 6.94 -8.39
N ASP A 137 -28.84 7.62 -8.04
CA ASP A 137 -29.44 8.70 -8.85
C ASP A 137 -28.74 10.05 -8.73
N GLN A 138 -27.75 10.17 -7.87
CA GLN A 138 -26.99 11.39 -7.66
C GLN A 138 -25.51 11.16 -8.04
N SER A 139 -25.20 11.21 -9.34
CA SER A 139 -23.81 11.24 -9.83
C SER A 139 -23.16 12.55 -9.42
N PHE A 140 -22.57 12.59 -8.22
CA PHE A 140 -22.00 13.82 -7.67
C PHE A 140 -20.60 14.12 -8.23
N PHE A 141 -19.81 13.13 -8.58
CA PHE A 141 -18.43 13.30 -9.03
C PHE A 141 -18.04 12.40 -10.21
N LEU A 142 -18.48 11.15 -10.21
CA LEU A 142 -18.18 10.19 -11.27
C LEU A 142 -19.39 10.05 -12.20
N THR A 143 -19.42 10.89 -13.23
CA THR A 143 -20.54 10.96 -14.17
C THR A 143 -20.70 9.72 -15.04
N VAL A 144 -19.62 8.93 -15.24
CA VAL A 144 -19.60 7.78 -16.15
C VAL A 144 -19.90 6.47 -15.41
N ASN A 145 -19.28 6.25 -14.26
CA ASN A 145 -19.34 4.98 -13.54
C ASN A 145 -20.25 5.01 -12.30
N GLY A 146 -20.76 6.18 -11.93
CA GLY A 146 -21.49 6.36 -10.67
C GLY A 146 -20.58 6.46 -9.43
N ASN A 147 -21.17 6.82 -8.29
CA ASN A 147 -20.40 7.06 -7.06
C ASN A 147 -19.94 5.77 -6.34
N GLY A 148 -20.58 4.66 -6.62
CA GLY A 148 -20.31 3.36 -6.00
C GLY A 148 -19.46 2.40 -6.85
N GLY A 149 -19.03 2.84 -8.04
CA GLY A 149 -18.32 2.01 -9.00
C GLY A 149 -19.23 1.25 -9.94
#